data_67c0a1af9dea59d542d4bdf52651a090
#
_entry.id   67c0a1af9dea59d542d4bdf52651a090
#
_cell.length_a   1.000
_cell.length_b   1.000
_cell.length_c   1.000
_cell.angle_alpha   90.00
_cell.angle_beta   90.00
_cell.angle_gamma   90.00
#
_symmetry.space_group_name_H-M   'P 1'
#
loop_
_entity.id
_entity.type
_entity.pdbx_description
1 polymer ?
#
loop_
_entity_poly.entity_id
_entity_poly.type
_entity_poly.pdbx_seq_one_letter_code
_entity_poly.pdbx_strand_id
1 'polypeptide(L)'
;MNKTFIAGLALGTAAFIGSAQAQSNQQIHVAGSSTVLPYAQIVAENFGETFPDYQTPVVESGGSSAGLKQFCAGVGPDTIDIANASRSIRESEIKACADAGVTEISEVKFGYDGIVFASSASGPDFKLTPALVFQAMAAKVPQDGKVVENPNKSWNQVDASLPDQQITAFIPDSNHGTREVFEEKVLMQGCKDSGAMEAFTKSGMDEDAAEEACMSV
;
A
#
# COMPACT_ATOMS: atom_id res chain seq x y z
N MET A 1 -55.22 -63.59 43.95
CA MET A 1 -54.64 -62.24 43.93
C MET A 1 -53.22 -62.38 43.46
N ASN A 2 -53.01 -62.31 42.15
CA ASN A 2 -51.68 -62.42 41.54
C ASN A 2 -51.20 -61.00 41.11
N LYS A 3 -50.08 -60.58 41.64
CA LYS A 3 -49.41 -59.39 41.24
C LYS A 3 -48.23 -59.73 40.29
N THR A 4 -48.41 -59.45 39.03
CA THR A 4 -47.37 -59.63 38.01
C THR A 4 -46.49 -58.40 38.03
N PHE A 5 -45.17 -58.50 38.27
CA PHE A 5 -44.19 -57.50 38.14
C PHE A 5 -43.64 -57.52 36.68
N ILE A 6 -43.81 -56.43 35.94
CA ILE A 6 -43.18 -56.27 34.67
C ILE A 6 -41.89 -55.48 34.90
N ALA A 7 -40.76 -56.14 34.65
CA ALA A 7 -39.42 -55.45 34.65
C ALA A 7 -39.21 -54.77 33.29
N GLY A 8 -39.21 -53.49 33.30
CA GLY A 8 -38.87 -52.66 32.11
C GLY A 8 -37.35 -52.60 31.90
N LEU A 9 -36.92 -53.13 30.77
CA LEU A 9 -35.52 -53.03 30.29
C LEU A 9 -35.32 -51.67 29.59
N ALA A 10 -34.63 -50.73 30.24
CA ALA A 10 -34.25 -49.47 29.64
C ALA A 10 -33.01 -49.69 28.80
N LEU A 11 -33.14 -49.67 27.42
CA LEU A 11 -32.02 -49.57 26.52
C LEU A 11 -31.55 -48.10 26.51
N GLY A 12 -30.40 -47.87 27.13
CA GLY A 12 -29.67 -46.59 27.01
C GLY A 12 -29.02 -46.47 25.64
N THR A 13 -29.58 -45.66 24.74
CA THR A 13 -28.91 -45.21 23.52
C THR A 13 -27.86 -44.19 23.90
N ALA A 14 -26.58 -44.57 23.91
CA ALA A 14 -25.45 -43.64 23.97
C ALA A 14 -25.39 -42.91 22.64
N ALA A 15 -25.88 -41.67 22.61
CA ALA A 15 -25.65 -40.76 21.50
C ALA A 15 -24.16 -40.37 21.50
N PHE A 16 -23.38 -40.91 20.59
CA PHE A 16 -22.06 -40.37 20.24
C PHE A 16 -22.29 -38.98 19.60
N ILE A 17 -22.17 -37.94 20.40
CA ILE A 17 -22.02 -36.58 19.90
C ILE A 17 -20.61 -36.53 19.34
N GLY A 18 -20.46 -36.88 18.07
CA GLY A 18 -19.26 -36.56 17.31
C GLY A 18 -19.13 -35.05 17.31
N SER A 19 -18.12 -34.53 17.99
CA SER A 19 -17.67 -33.16 17.82
C SER A 19 -17.29 -33.02 16.36
N ALA A 20 -18.20 -32.50 15.52
CA ALA A 20 -17.83 -31.95 14.24
C ALA A 20 -16.91 -30.80 14.60
N GLN A 21 -15.60 -31.03 14.52
CA GLN A 21 -14.64 -29.93 14.40
C GLN A 21 -15.07 -29.19 13.15
N ALA A 22 -15.73 -28.04 13.34
CA ALA A 22 -15.87 -27.07 12.30
C ALA A 22 -14.44 -26.65 11.96
N GLN A 23 -13.87 -27.27 10.92
CA GLN A 23 -12.69 -26.80 10.27
C GLN A 23 -13.07 -25.41 9.80
N SER A 24 -12.55 -24.40 10.48
CA SER A 24 -12.75 -23.02 10.03
C SER A 24 -12.06 -22.93 8.67
N ASN A 25 -12.85 -23.04 7.64
CA ASN A 25 -12.41 -22.95 6.25
C ASN A 25 -12.24 -21.45 5.94
N GLN A 26 -11.45 -20.78 6.78
CA GLN A 26 -11.14 -19.36 6.59
C GLN A 26 -10.25 -19.25 5.37
N GLN A 27 -10.75 -18.54 4.40
CA GLN A 27 -10.00 -18.14 3.22
C GLN A 27 -9.05 -17.01 3.62
N ILE A 28 -7.79 -17.09 3.20
CA ILE A 28 -6.80 -16.03 3.41
C ILE A 28 -7.14 -14.87 2.49
N HIS A 29 -7.29 -13.68 3.07
CA HIS A 29 -7.54 -12.44 2.35
C HIS A 29 -6.28 -11.58 2.32
N VAL A 30 -5.89 -11.19 1.11
CA VAL A 30 -4.69 -10.39 0.85
C VAL A 30 -5.10 -9.16 0.07
N ALA A 31 -4.69 -7.96 0.51
CA ALA A 31 -4.96 -6.73 -0.24
C ALA A 31 -3.76 -5.78 -0.22
N GLY A 32 -3.66 -4.90 -1.20
CA GLY A 32 -2.67 -3.82 -1.18
C GLY A 32 -2.06 -3.48 -2.52
N SER A 33 -0.74 -3.47 -2.59
CA SER A 33 0.06 -2.97 -3.71
C SER A 33 -0.29 -3.60 -5.05
N SER A 34 -0.56 -2.76 -6.04
CA SER A 34 -0.74 -3.19 -7.44
C SER A 34 0.57 -3.72 -8.07
N THR A 35 1.72 -3.25 -7.61
CA THR A 35 3.04 -3.75 -8.02
C THR A 35 3.27 -5.19 -7.57
N VAL A 36 2.83 -5.51 -6.34
CA VAL A 36 2.99 -6.84 -5.74
C VAL A 36 1.91 -7.83 -6.21
N LEU A 37 0.75 -7.32 -6.63
CA LEU A 37 -0.42 -8.13 -7.02
C LEU A 37 -0.10 -9.34 -7.91
N PRO A 38 0.62 -9.20 -9.06
CA PRO A 38 0.85 -10.34 -9.95
C PRO A 38 1.68 -11.45 -9.29
N TYR A 39 2.61 -11.09 -8.41
CA TYR A 39 3.41 -12.07 -7.67
C TYR A 39 2.59 -12.76 -6.59
N ALA A 40 1.78 -12.01 -5.85
CA ALA A 40 0.92 -12.54 -4.82
C ALA A 40 -0.17 -13.47 -5.38
N GLN A 41 -0.71 -13.17 -6.57
CA GLN A 41 -1.65 -14.05 -7.27
C GLN A 41 -1.02 -15.39 -7.62
N ILE A 42 0.20 -15.39 -8.19
CA ILE A 42 0.93 -16.64 -8.50
C ILE A 42 1.18 -17.46 -7.23
N VAL A 43 1.55 -16.81 -6.11
CA VAL A 43 1.75 -17.49 -4.83
C VAL A 43 0.45 -18.08 -4.30
N ALA A 44 -0.66 -17.33 -4.40
CA ALA A 44 -1.98 -17.78 -3.97
C ALA A 44 -2.49 -19.00 -4.77
N GLU A 45 -2.31 -18.96 -6.09
CA GLU A 45 -2.65 -20.08 -6.98
C GLU A 45 -1.83 -21.33 -6.63
N ASN A 46 -0.50 -21.20 -6.52
CA ASN A 46 0.38 -22.31 -6.14
C ASN A 46 0.08 -22.84 -4.73
N PHE A 47 -0.34 -21.98 -3.81
CA PHE A 47 -0.76 -22.41 -2.49
C PHE A 47 -2.02 -23.29 -2.57
N GLY A 48 -3.05 -22.88 -3.32
CA GLY A 48 -4.26 -23.65 -3.51
C GLY A 48 -4.02 -25.02 -4.20
N GLU A 49 -3.09 -25.05 -5.17
CA GLU A 49 -2.68 -26.31 -5.82
C GLU A 49 -1.88 -27.24 -4.89
N THR A 50 -1.01 -26.68 -4.06
CA THR A 50 -0.13 -27.46 -3.15
C THR A 50 -0.88 -27.95 -1.92
N PHE A 51 -1.84 -27.17 -1.44
CA PHE A 51 -2.60 -27.44 -0.21
C PHE A 51 -4.11 -27.49 -0.48
N PRO A 52 -4.61 -28.57 -1.12
CA PRO A 52 -6.01 -28.66 -1.58
C PRO A 52 -7.04 -28.70 -0.44
N ASP A 53 -6.58 -28.92 0.80
CA ASP A 53 -7.44 -28.87 1.98
C ASP A 53 -7.75 -27.43 2.44
N TYR A 54 -7.10 -26.43 1.86
CA TYR A 54 -7.30 -25.00 2.11
C TYR A 54 -7.94 -24.32 0.90
N GLN A 55 -8.69 -23.26 1.14
CA GLN A 55 -9.17 -22.42 0.06
C GLN A 55 -8.02 -21.60 -0.54
N THR A 56 -8.04 -21.44 -1.86
CA THR A 56 -7.09 -20.54 -2.53
C THR A 56 -7.24 -19.12 -1.98
N PRO A 57 -6.15 -18.47 -1.52
CA PRO A 57 -6.21 -17.09 -1.04
C PRO A 57 -6.81 -16.13 -2.06
N VAL A 58 -7.59 -15.16 -1.60
CA VAL A 58 -8.09 -14.05 -2.41
C VAL A 58 -7.06 -12.92 -2.36
N VAL A 59 -6.67 -12.41 -3.53
CA VAL A 59 -5.70 -11.31 -3.63
C VAL A 59 -6.34 -10.14 -4.38
N GLU A 60 -6.42 -8.99 -3.71
CA GLU A 60 -7.02 -7.76 -4.22
C GLU A 60 -5.98 -6.64 -4.32
N SER A 61 -6.21 -5.72 -5.24
CA SER A 61 -5.40 -4.52 -5.42
C SER A 61 -6.13 -3.29 -4.92
N GLY A 62 -5.40 -2.32 -4.37
CA GLY A 62 -5.95 -1.04 -3.89
C GLY A 62 -4.87 -0.03 -3.53
N GLY A 63 -3.59 -0.39 -3.73
CA GLY A 63 -2.42 0.39 -3.31
C GLY A 63 -1.92 -0.01 -1.92
N SER A 64 -0.64 0.25 -1.65
CA SER A 64 0.01 -0.14 -0.40
C SER A 64 -0.64 0.50 0.82
N SER A 65 -0.93 1.80 0.77
CA SER A 65 -1.56 2.52 1.89
C SER A 65 -2.97 2.00 2.20
N ALA A 66 -3.76 1.69 1.17
CA ALA A 66 -5.11 1.16 1.35
C ALA A 66 -5.08 -0.27 1.94
N GLY A 67 -4.16 -1.12 1.46
CA GLY A 67 -3.97 -2.47 2.02
C GLY A 67 -3.51 -2.43 3.48
N LEU A 68 -2.53 -1.60 3.81
CA LEU A 68 -2.06 -1.43 5.18
C LEU A 68 -3.13 -0.86 6.11
N LYS A 69 -3.96 0.08 5.61
CA LYS A 69 -5.10 0.59 6.37
C LYS A 69 -6.15 -0.50 6.66
N GLN A 70 -6.42 -1.39 5.70
CA GLN A 70 -7.33 -2.52 5.92
C GLN A 70 -6.73 -3.52 6.90
N PHE A 71 -5.44 -3.82 6.79
CA PHE A 71 -4.72 -4.70 7.71
C PHE A 71 -4.74 -4.16 9.14
N CYS A 72 -4.55 -2.85 9.31
CA CYS A 72 -4.60 -2.18 10.60
C CYS A 72 -6.04 -1.84 11.09
N ALA A 73 -7.09 -2.34 10.43
CA ALA A 73 -8.48 -2.11 10.89
C ALA A 73 -8.85 -2.96 12.11
N GLY A 74 -8.07 -4.00 12.45
CA GLY A 74 -8.29 -4.85 13.60
C GLY A 74 -7.95 -6.31 13.35
N VAL A 75 -8.34 -7.16 14.29
CA VAL A 75 -8.16 -8.62 14.23
C VAL A 75 -9.53 -9.29 14.21
N GLY A 76 -9.82 -10.10 13.21
CA GLY A 76 -11.09 -10.83 13.15
C GLY A 76 -11.41 -11.39 11.77
N PRO A 77 -12.54 -12.09 11.64
CA PRO A 77 -12.91 -12.76 10.39
C PRO A 77 -13.27 -11.81 9.24
N ASP A 78 -13.54 -10.55 9.54
CA ASP A 78 -13.91 -9.52 8.56
C ASP A 78 -12.72 -8.60 8.20
N THR A 79 -11.50 -8.95 8.64
CA THR A 79 -10.27 -8.22 8.34
C THR A 79 -9.39 -9.02 7.38
N ILE A 80 -8.49 -8.34 6.65
CA ILE A 80 -7.52 -9.04 5.82
C ILE A 80 -6.39 -9.62 6.66
N ASP A 81 -5.82 -10.74 6.19
CA ASP A 81 -4.76 -11.46 6.89
C ASP A 81 -3.37 -10.95 6.50
N ILE A 82 -3.22 -10.47 5.25
CA ILE A 82 -1.93 -10.04 4.69
C ILE A 82 -2.12 -8.74 3.94
N ALA A 83 -1.29 -7.75 4.22
CA ALA A 83 -1.16 -6.56 3.40
C ALA A 83 0.04 -6.68 2.46
N ASN A 84 -0.18 -6.52 1.17
CA ASN A 84 0.89 -6.37 0.18
C ASN A 84 1.32 -4.91 0.10
N ALA A 85 2.62 -4.66 0.16
CA ALA A 85 3.16 -3.32 0.06
C ALA A 85 4.41 -3.26 -0.83
N SER A 86 4.56 -2.18 -1.59
CA SER A 86 5.77 -1.86 -2.38
C SER A 86 6.78 -1.01 -1.58
N ARG A 87 6.52 -0.79 -0.32
CA ARG A 87 7.34 -0.08 0.66
C ARG A 87 7.21 -0.71 2.03
N SER A 88 8.10 -0.40 2.93
CA SER A 88 7.92 -0.77 4.34
C SER A 88 6.74 -0.03 4.96
N ILE A 89 6.13 -0.64 5.98
CA ILE A 89 5.09 -0.02 6.79
C ILE A 89 5.67 1.22 7.51
N ARG A 90 4.90 2.30 7.59
CA ARG A 90 5.29 3.55 8.26
C ARG A 90 5.05 3.48 9.76
N GLU A 91 5.75 4.30 10.55
CA GLU A 91 5.54 4.39 12.00
C GLU A 91 4.10 4.81 12.36
N SER A 92 3.50 5.73 11.60
CA SER A 92 2.09 6.13 11.78
C SER A 92 1.10 4.98 11.54
N GLU A 93 1.41 4.11 10.56
CA GLU A 93 0.59 2.91 10.26
C GLU A 93 0.76 1.85 11.35
N ILE A 94 2.00 1.63 11.84
CA ILE A 94 2.27 0.73 12.99
C ILE A 94 1.49 1.20 14.22
N LYS A 95 1.47 2.51 14.47
CA LYS A 95 0.68 3.07 15.57
C LYS A 95 -0.81 2.83 15.38
N ALA A 96 -1.34 3.06 14.18
CA ALA A 96 -2.76 2.81 13.87
C ALA A 96 -3.13 1.33 14.04
N CYS A 97 -2.25 0.41 13.62
CA CYS A 97 -2.39 -1.02 13.86
C CYS A 97 -2.48 -1.33 15.36
N ALA A 98 -1.55 -0.80 16.16
CA ALA A 98 -1.52 -1.03 17.60
C ALA A 98 -2.78 -0.49 18.30
N ASP A 99 -3.23 0.71 17.92
CA ASP A 99 -4.46 1.33 18.44
C ASP A 99 -5.72 0.48 18.12
N ALA A 100 -5.69 -0.29 17.02
CA ALA A 100 -6.74 -1.21 16.61
C ALA A 100 -6.55 -2.66 17.13
N GLY A 101 -5.53 -2.92 17.94
CA GLY A 101 -5.25 -4.22 18.54
C GLY A 101 -4.38 -5.16 17.71
N VAL A 102 -3.87 -4.71 16.55
CA VAL A 102 -2.87 -5.44 15.75
C VAL A 102 -1.48 -5.09 16.27
N THR A 103 -0.99 -5.88 17.24
CA THR A 103 0.24 -5.57 17.99
C THR A 103 1.47 -6.34 17.50
N GLU A 104 1.26 -7.44 16.77
CA GLU A 104 2.35 -8.24 16.20
C GLU A 104 2.28 -8.19 14.69
N ILE A 105 3.29 -7.57 14.05
CA ILE A 105 3.39 -7.40 12.62
C ILE A 105 4.70 -8.03 12.15
N SER A 106 4.59 -8.95 11.19
CA SER A 106 5.75 -9.55 10.52
C SER A 106 5.87 -8.99 9.10
N GLU A 107 6.99 -8.36 8.77
CA GLU A 107 7.31 -7.92 7.42
C GLU A 107 8.22 -8.94 6.72
N VAL A 108 7.80 -9.43 5.56
CA VAL A 108 8.58 -10.33 4.71
C VAL A 108 8.95 -9.61 3.43
N LYS A 109 10.22 -9.22 3.29
CA LYS A 109 10.74 -8.63 2.07
C LYS A 109 11.20 -9.73 1.12
N PHE A 110 10.52 -9.89 -0.03
CA PHE A 110 10.81 -10.94 -1.00
C PHE A 110 11.49 -10.44 -2.28
N GLY A 111 11.58 -9.12 -2.48
CA GLY A 111 12.21 -8.56 -3.68
C GLY A 111 12.35 -7.04 -3.62
N TYR A 112 12.87 -6.51 -4.72
CA TYR A 112 12.99 -5.08 -4.97
C TYR A 112 12.35 -4.77 -6.32
N ASP A 113 11.72 -3.62 -6.40
CA ASP A 113 11.21 -3.04 -7.65
C ASP A 113 11.93 -1.71 -7.91
N GLY A 114 11.86 -1.22 -9.14
CA GLY A 114 12.51 0.03 -9.53
C GLY A 114 11.62 0.86 -10.45
N ILE A 115 11.56 2.17 -10.19
CA ILE A 115 10.94 3.13 -11.07
C ILE A 115 11.99 3.70 -12.00
N VAL A 116 11.67 3.77 -13.28
CA VAL A 116 12.51 4.39 -14.31
C VAL A 116 11.77 5.53 -14.98
N PHE A 117 12.52 6.55 -15.35
CA PHE A 117 12.05 7.61 -16.25
C PHE A 117 12.46 7.24 -17.67
N ALA A 118 11.52 7.28 -18.58
CA ALA A 118 11.77 7.01 -20.00
C ALA A 118 11.33 8.19 -20.86
N SER A 119 12.13 8.49 -21.87
CA SER A 119 11.80 9.46 -22.91
C SER A 119 12.04 8.86 -24.29
N SER A 120 11.65 9.56 -25.34
CA SER A 120 11.96 9.12 -26.71
C SER A 120 13.46 8.96 -26.91
N ALA A 121 13.90 7.85 -27.52
CA ALA A 121 15.30 7.62 -27.84
C ALA A 121 15.90 8.67 -28.81
N SER A 122 15.05 9.36 -29.56
CA SER A 122 15.44 10.45 -30.45
C SER A 122 15.28 11.85 -29.79
N GLY A 123 14.82 11.88 -28.54
CA GLY A 123 14.67 13.11 -27.76
C GLY A 123 15.98 13.58 -27.16
N PRO A 124 15.98 14.74 -26.48
CA PRO A 124 17.14 15.25 -25.79
C PRO A 124 17.49 14.35 -24.58
N ASP A 125 18.75 14.38 -24.19
CA ASP A 125 19.23 13.72 -22.99
C ASP A 125 18.89 14.57 -21.76
N PHE A 126 18.16 13.97 -20.82
CA PHE A 126 17.78 14.63 -19.58
C PHE A 126 18.65 14.10 -18.41
N LYS A 127 19.35 15.01 -17.75
CA LYS A 127 20.07 14.72 -16.50
C LYS A 127 19.22 15.18 -15.32
N LEU A 128 18.19 14.39 -14.99
CA LEU A 128 17.24 14.74 -13.95
C LEU A 128 17.72 14.28 -12.57
N THR A 129 17.48 15.12 -11.58
CA THR A 129 17.56 14.79 -10.16
C THR A 129 16.17 14.84 -9.55
N PRO A 130 15.92 14.22 -8.37
CA PRO A 130 14.65 14.36 -7.68
C PRO A 130 14.22 15.82 -7.49
N ALA A 131 15.15 16.73 -7.16
CA ALA A 131 14.86 18.16 -7.03
C ALA A 131 14.34 18.79 -8.32
N LEU A 132 14.96 18.47 -9.48
CA LEU A 132 14.51 18.98 -10.78
C LEU A 132 13.15 18.42 -11.17
N VAL A 133 12.91 17.12 -10.89
CA VAL A 133 11.60 16.50 -11.14
C VAL A 133 10.52 17.14 -10.26
N PHE A 134 10.81 17.37 -8.98
CA PHE A 134 9.90 18.09 -8.10
C PHE A 134 9.58 19.49 -8.62
N GLN A 135 10.59 20.29 -8.93
CA GLN A 135 10.41 21.66 -9.47
C GLN A 135 9.64 21.68 -10.80
N ALA A 136 9.78 20.64 -11.61
CA ALA A 136 9.04 20.52 -12.88
C ALA A 136 7.58 20.15 -12.69
N MET A 137 7.26 19.28 -11.72
CA MET A 137 5.99 18.58 -11.67
C MET A 137 5.11 18.91 -10.46
N ALA A 138 5.68 19.38 -9.35
CA ALA A 138 4.91 19.69 -8.16
C ALA A 138 3.84 20.76 -8.43
N ALA A 139 2.66 20.59 -7.85
CA ALA A 139 1.57 21.56 -7.98
C ALA A 139 1.96 22.92 -7.41
N LYS A 140 2.73 22.93 -6.33
CA LYS A 140 3.20 24.16 -5.66
C LYS A 140 4.70 24.12 -5.44
N VAL A 141 5.31 25.28 -5.58
CA VAL A 141 6.75 25.47 -5.37
C VAL A 141 7.02 26.75 -4.57
N PRO A 142 8.13 26.81 -3.81
CA PRO A 142 8.56 28.07 -3.19
C PRO A 142 9.17 28.99 -4.24
N GLN A 143 8.71 30.23 -4.26
CA GLN A 143 9.27 31.30 -5.07
C GLN A 143 9.31 32.61 -4.26
N ASP A 144 10.45 33.26 -4.19
CA ASP A 144 10.66 34.53 -3.47
C ASP A 144 10.14 34.50 -2.00
N GLY A 145 10.33 33.38 -1.31
CA GLY A 145 9.90 33.17 0.08
C GLY A 145 8.40 32.94 0.27
N LYS A 146 7.65 32.74 -0.82
CA LYS A 146 6.22 32.41 -0.79
C LYS A 146 5.98 31.06 -1.47
N VAL A 147 4.93 30.39 -1.04
CA VAL A 147 4.41 29.20 -1.73
C VAL A 147 3.47 29.66 -2.83
N VAL A 148 3.75 29.28 -4.07
CA VAL A 148 2.95 29.64 -5.25
C VAL A 148 2.59 28.39 -6.05
N GLU A 149 1.54 28.49 -6.86
CA GLU A 149 1.28 27.50 -7.91
C GLU A 149 2.49 27.43 -8.85
N ASN A 150 2.85 26.21 -9.28
CA ASN A 150 4.06 26.00 -10.08
C ASN A 150 4.01 26.77 -11.41
N PRO A 151 4.88 27.78 -11.60
CA PRO A 151 4.90 28.56 -12.82
C PRO A 151 5.65 27.88 -13.98
N ASN A 152 6.45 26.83 -13.70
CA ASN A 152 7.30 26.19 -14.70
C ASN A 152 6.46 25.45 -15.74
N LYS A 153 6.66 25.77 -17.02
CA LYS A 153 5.97 25.15 -18.15
C LYS A 153 6.94 24.47 -19.12
N SER A 154 8.23 24.81 -19.04
CA SER A 154 9.29 24.20 -19.84
C SER A 154 10.47 23.81 -18.95
N TRP A 155 11.23 22.80 -19.39
CA TRP A 155 12.35 22.26 -18.63
C TRP A 155 13.46 23.27 -18.38
N ASN A 156 13.74 24.18 -19.36
CA ASN A 156 14.73 25.23 -19.17
C ASN A 156 14.31 26.31 -18.17
N GLN A 157 13.03 26.40 -17.80
CA GLN A 157 12.58 27.26 -16.70
C GLN A 157 12.91 26.66 -15.34
N VAL A 158 13.00 25.33 -15.27
CA VAL A 158 13.41 24.61 -14.05
C VAL A 158 14.92 24.71 -13.87
N ASP A 159 15.69 24.47 -14.93
CA ASP A 159 17.14 24.60 -14.97
C ASP A 159 17.59 24.98 -16.40
N ALA A 160 18.40 26.03 -16.50
CA ALA A 160 18.87 26.57 -17.79
C ALA A 160 19.72 25.56 -18.60
N SER A 161 20.25 24.52 -17.98
CA SER A 161 20.99 23.45 -18.67
C SER A 161 20.08 22.41 -19.33
N LEU A 162 18.79 22.40 -18.99
CA LEU A 162 17.80 21.51 -19.58
C LEU A 162 17.25 22.05 -20.90
N PRO A 163 16.70 21.17 -21.75
CA PRO A 163 16.17 21.57 -23.05
C PRO A 163 15.03 22.59 -22.94
N ASP A 164 14.94 23.49 -23.92
CA ASP A 164 13.78 24.37 -24.09
C ASP A 164 12.61 23.57 -24.69
N GLN A 165 12.01 22.75 -23.85
CA GLN A 165 10.87 21.89 -24.20
C GLN A 165 9.80 22.02 -23.14
N GLN A 166 8.54 21.97 -23.58
CA GLN A 166 7.39 21.93 -22.68
C GLN A 166 7.50 20.71 -21.76
N ILE A 167 7.22 20.92 -20.47
CA ILE A 167 7.10 19.82 -19.52
C ILE A 167 5.82 19.04 -19.85
N THR A 168 6.00 17.80 -20.27
CA THR A 168 4.92 16.84 -20.49
C THR A 168 5.34 15.53 -19.85
N ALA A 169 4.62 15.12 -18.83
CA ALA A 169 4.89 13.90 -18.10
C ALA A 169 3.64 13.02 -18.06
N PHE A 170 3.85 11.72 -18.22
CA PHE A 170 2.80 10.71 -18.02
C PHE A 170 3.15 9.98 -16.74
N ILE A 171 2.27 10.05 -15.78
CA ILE A 171 2.41 9.40 -14.47
C ILE A 171 1.23 8.45 -14.23
N PRO A 172 1.44 7.35 -13.50
CA PRO A 172 0.35 6.45 -13.13
C PRO A 172 -0.74 7.17 -12.33
N ASP A 173 -1.95 6.63 -12.36
CA ASP A 173 -3.06 7.09 -11.53
C ASP A 173 -2.74 6.86 -10.04
N SER A 174 -3.38 7.64 -9.15
CA SER A 174 -3.14 7.63 -7.70
C SER A 174 -3.46 6.30 -7.01
N ASN A 175 -4.22 5.42 -7.65
CA ASN A 175 -4.52 4.07 -7.13
C ASN A 175 -3.42 3.04 -7.44
N HIS A 176 -2.34 3.42 -8.13
CA HIS A 176 -1.22 2.53 -8.47
C HIS A 176 -0.06 2.68 -7.50
N GLY A 177 0.50 1.54 -7.05
CA GLY A 177 1.67 1.52 -6.17
C GLY A 177 2.89 2.23 -6.76
N THR A 178 3.07 2.20 -8.09
CA THR A 178 4.13 2.95 -8.77
C THR A 178 3.98 4.47 -8.57
N ARG A 179 2.74 4.99 -8.56
CA ARG A 179 2.47 6.41 -8.26
C ARG A 179 2.85 6.73 -6.82
N GLU A 180 2.46 5.91 -5.88
CA GLU A 180 2.79 6.07 -4.46
C GLU A 180 4.32 6.08 -4.23
N VAL A 181 5.06 5.15 -4.86
CA VAL A 181 6.53 5.12 -4.77
C VAL A 181 7.16 6.34 -5.45
N PHE A 182 6.62 6.81 -6.58
CA PHE A 182 7.06 8.04 -7.23
C PHE A 182 6.90 9.26 -6.31
N GLU A 183 5.76 9.41 -5.67
CA GLU A 183 5.49 10.49 -4.72
C GLU A 183 6.46 10.44 -3.53
N GLU A 184 6.65 9.27 -2.92
CA GLU A 184 7.49 9.13 -1.73
C GLU A 184 9.00 9.20 -2.03
N LYS A 185 9.46 8.57 -3.10
CA LYS A 185 10.91 8.43 -3.37
C LYS A 185 11.45 9.49 -4.29
N VAL A 186 10.62 10.11 -5.11
CA VAL A 186 11.07 11.14 -6.06
C VAL A 186 10.57 12.51 -5.67
N LEU A 187 9.26 12.71 -5.53
CA LEU A 187 8.72 14.04 -5.23
C LEU A 187 9.09 14.48 -3.81
N MET A 188 8.86 13.63 -2.81
CA MET A 188 9.21 13.94 -1.42
C MET A 188 10.71 14.19 -1.26
N GLN A 189 11.55 13.33 -1.85
CA GLN A 189 13.00 13.53 -1.82
C GLN A 189 13.38 14.84 -2.53
N GLY A 190 12.81 15.10 -3.70
CA GLY A 190 13.05 16.34 -4.45
C GLY A 190 12.59 17.59 -3.72
N CYS A 191 11.48 17.52 -3.00
CA CYS A 191 10.98 18.57 -2.13
C CYS A 191 11.97 18.90 -1.01
N LYS A 192 12.54 17.88 -0.37
CA LYS A 192 13.57 18.05 0.66
C LYS A 192 14.87 18.61 0.07
N ASP A 193 15.35 18.03 -1.02
CA ASP A 193 16.61 18.44 -1.67
C ASP A 193 16.56 19.87 -2.23
N SER A 194 15.38 20.33 -2.68
CA SER A 194 15.17 21.70 -3.16
C SER A 194 14.95 22.73 -2.06
N GLY A 195 14.80 22.28 -0.78
CA GLY A 195 14.44 23.14 0.34
C GLY A 195 12.95 23.55 0.38
N ALA A 196 12.12 22.97 -0.50
CA ALA A 196 10.70 23.30 -0.56
C ALA A 196 9.95 22.85 0.71
N MET A 197 10.30 21.72 1.30
CA MET A 197 9.74 21.24 2.56
C MET A 197 9.89 22.28 3.68
N GLU A 198 11.07 22.85 3.82
CA GLU A 198 11.35 23.90 4.79
C GLU A 198 10.56 25.19 4.49
N ALA A 199 10.39 25.53 3.22
CA ALA A 199 9.62 26.68 2.80
C ALA A 199 8.13 26.50 3.09
N PHE A 200 7.57 25.31 2.89
CA PHE A 200 6.19 24.98 3.19
C PHE A 200 5.91 25.09 4.69
N THR A 201 6.75 24.52 5.55
CA THR A 201 6.60 24.64 7.01
C THR A 201 6.77 26.09 7.49
N LYS A 202 7.71 26.84 6.94
CA LYS A 202 7.84 28.29 7.25
C LYS A 202 6.65 29.12 6.79
N SER A 203 5.90 28.69 5.79
CA SER A 203 4.67 29.35 5.34
C SER A 203 3.48 29.12 6.26
N GLY A 204 3.63 28.27 7.29
CA GLY A 204 2.60 27.97 8.30
C GLY A 204 1.88 26.63 8.06
N MET A 205 2.34 25.81 7.13
CA MET A 205 1.88 24.42 7.00
C MET A 205 2.41 23.60 8.18
N ASP A 206 1.57 22.74 8.75
CA ASP A 206 2.05 21.67 9.62
C ASP A 206 2.81 20.61 8.82
N GLU A 207 3.43 19.65 9.49
CA GLU A 207 4.28 18.64 8.85
C GLU A 207 3.49 17.80 7.84
N ASP A 208 2.29 17.35 8.20
CA ASP A 208 1.43 16.53 7.35
C ASP A 208 1.01 17.29 6.08
N ALA A 209 0.57 18.56 6.23
CA ALA A 209 0.21 19.40 5.09
C ALA A 209 1.42 19.73 4.18
N ALA A 210 2.61 19.89 4.75
CA ALA A 210 3.83 20.11 3.98
C ALA A 210 4.25 18.85 3.21
N GLU A 211 4.11 17.65 3.81
CA GLU A 211 4.34 16.37 3.13
C GLU A 211 3.35 16.16 1.98
N GLU A 212 2.06 16.41 2.21
CA GLU A 212 1.04 16.35 1.16
C GLU A 212 1.35 17.32 0.00
N ALA A 213 1.75 18.56 0.32
CA ALA A 213 2.15 19.54 -0.69
C ALA A 213 3.40 19.10 -1.48
N CYS A 214 4.36 18.42 -0.85
CA CYS A 214 5.54 17.85 -1.50
C CYS A 214 5.18 16.74 -2.51
N MET A 215 4.14 15.98 -2.27
CA MET A 215 3.73 14.84 -3.09
C MET A 215 2.67 15.21 -4.14
N SER A 216 2.09 16.41 -4.07
CA SER A 216 1.04 16.88 -4.98
C SER A 216 1.60 17.30 -6.35
N VAL A 217 0.99 16.81 -7.43
CA VAL A 217 1.29 17.13 -8.84
C VAL A 217 0.04 17.57 -9.60
#